data_9c4d77605737cb2f54c951a94f5bac9a
#
_entry.id   9c4d77605737cb2f54c951a94f5bac9a
#
_cell.length_a   1.000
_cell.length_b   1.000
_cell.length_c   1.000
_cell.angle_alpha   90.00
_cell.angle_beta   90.00
_cell.angle_gamma   90.00
#
_symmetry.space_group_name_H-M   'P 1'
#
loop_
_entity.id
_entity.type
_entity.pdbx_description
1 polymer ?
#
loop_
_entity_poly.entity_id
_entity_poly.type
_entity_poly.pdbx_seq_one_letter_code
_entity_poly.pdbx_strand_id
1 'polypeptide(L)'
;RKIEQITHKRPVYFRSGTAYYDEVAVKIANKLNHQVIGFSILGDAGATFSKEKVENAFLKSKNGEIVIIHMNHPESQTAEGTIKAIKELKQKGFRFVKLSDYKLK
;
A
#
# COMPACT_ATOMS: atom_id res chain seq x y z
N ARG A 1 1.79 -13.34 -15.13
CA ARG A 1 1.53 -14.73 -15.54
C ARG A 1 1.57 -15.70 -14.36
N LYS A 2 2.62 -15.65 -13.51
CA LYS A 2 2.70 -16.50 -12.33
C LYS A 2 1.59 -16.22 -11.33
N ILE A 3 1.26 -14.96 -11.11
CA ILE A 3 0.19 -14.56 -10.20
C ILE A 3 -1.14 -15.10 -10.69
N GLU A 4 -1.41 -14.98 -11.98
CA GLU A 4 -2.64 -15.50 -12.57
C GLU A 4 -2.73 -17.01 -12.44
N GLN A 5 -1.62 -17.73 -12.63
CA GLN A 5 -1.58 -19.19 -12.47
C GLN A 5 -1.91 -19.62 -11.05
N ILE A 6 -1.47 -18.86 -10.05
CA ILE A 6 -1.69 -19.20 -8.64
C ILE A 6 -3.06 -18.76 -8.15
N THR A 7 -3.49 -17.56 -8.49
CA THR A 7 -4.72 -16.95 -7.96
C THR A 7 -5.92 -17.09 -8.87
N HIS A 8 -5.71 -17.52 -10.13
CA HIS A 8 -6.72 -17.58 -11.19
C HIS A 8 -7.31 -16.20 -11.50
N LYS A 9 -6.61 -15.13 -11.15
CA LYS A 9 -7.00 -13.74 -11.43
C LYS A 9 -5.82 -12.99 -12.03
N ARG A 10 -6.09 -12.22 -13.07
CA ARG A 10 -5.08 -11.38 -13.68
C ARG A 10 -4.90 -10.11 -12.84
N PRO A 11 -3.67 -9.81 -12.38
CA PRO A 11 -3.45 -8.56 -11.66
C PRO A 11 -3.62 -7.37 -12.60
N VAL A 12 -4.20 -6.29 -12.08
CA VAL A 12 -4.45 -5.06 -12.85
C VAL A 12 -3.66 -3.88 -12.32
N TYR A 13 -3.01 -4.02 -11.19
CA TYR A 13 -2.20 -2.96 -10.59
C TYR A 13 -0.76 -3.40 -10.49
N PHE A 14 0.16 -2.43 -10.64
CA PHE A 14 1.58 -2.67 -10.50
C PHE A 14 2.21 -1.59 -9.63
N ARG A 15 3.04 -1.99 -8.68
CA ARG A 15 3.87 -1.10 -7.88
C ARG A 15 5.30 -1.64 -7.88
N SER A 16 6.25 -0.77 -8.20
CA SER A 16 7.67 -1.12 -8.12
C SER A 16 8.06 -1.45 -6.68
N GLY A 17 8.94 -2.41 -6.49
CA GLY A 17 9.43 -2.79 -5.16
C GLY A 17 10.09 -1.66 -4.39
N THR A 18 10.68 -0.71 -5.10
CA THR A 18 11.29 0.49 -4.50
C THR A 18 10.36 1.69 -4.54
N ALA A 19 9.19 1.56 -5.15
CA ALA A 19 8.26 2.63 -5.47
C ALA A 19 8.82 3.66 -6.47
N TYR A 20 9.95 3.37 -7.09
CA TYR A 20 10.52 4.15 -8.19
C TYR A 20 10.41 3.38 -9.48
N TYR A 21 10.17 4.07 -10.59
CA TYR A 21 10.11 3.46 -11.91
C TYR A 21 10.45 4.49 -12.98
N ASP A 22 11.08 4.00 -14.07
CA ASP A 22 11.41 4.84 -15.21
C ASP A 22 10.30 4.75 -16.27
N GLU A 23 10.50 5.48 -17.37
CA GLU A 23 9.52 5.51 -18.47
C GLU A 23 9.33 4.13 -19.11
N VAL A 24 10.39 3.33 -19.19
CA VAL A 24 10.33 2.00 -19.80
C VAL A 24 9.44 1.09 -18.96
N ALA A 25 9.62 1.09 -17.65
CA ALA A 25 8.80 0.28 -16.75
C ALA A 25 7.33 0.66 -16.84
N VAL A 26 7.02 1.96 -16.88
CA VAL A 26 5.64 2.45 -17.01
C VAL A 26 5.03 2.00 -18.33
N LYS A 27 5.78 2.10 -19.43
CA LYS A 27 5.31 1.65 -20.75
C LYS A 27 5.01 0.17 -20.78
N ILE A 28 5.87 -0.66 -20.17
CA ILE A 28 5.66 -2.10 -20.11
C ILE A 28 4.41 -2.43 -19.28
N ALA A 29 4.26 -1.79 -18.13
CA ALA A 29 3.09 -1.99 -17.28
C ALA A 29 1.80 -1.63 -18.04
N ASN A 30 1.81 -0.51 -18.74
CA ASN A 30 0.66 -0.07 -19.55
C ASN A 30 0.34 -1.05 -20.67
N LYS A 31 1.35 -1.59 -21.35
CA LYS A 31 1.15 -2.62 -22.39
C LYS A 31 0.50 -3.87 -21.85
N LEU A 32 0.78 -4.22 -20.59
CA LEU A 32 0.19 -5.37 -19.93
C LEU A 32 -1.18 -5.05 -19.30
N ASN A 33 -1.69 -3.85 -19.56
CA ASN A 33 -2.94 -3.35 -18.98
C ASN A 33 -2.91 -3.28 -17.46
N HIS A 34 -1.73 -2.97 -16.89
CA HIS A 34 -1.58 -2.73 -15.48
C HIS A 34 -1.57 -1.23 -15.21
N GLN A 35 -2.29 -0.80 -14.19
CA GLN A 35 -2.23 0.57 -13.70
C GLN A 35 -1.09 0.68 -12.69
N VAL A 36 -0.19 1.64 -12.88
CA VAL A 36 0.92 1.88 -11.96
C VAL A 36 0.40 2.61 -10.73
N ILE A 37 0.68 2.07 -9.55
CA ILE A 37 0.19 2.61 -8.27
C ILE A 37 1.36 3.08 -7.42
N GLY A 38 1.24 4.29 -6.89
CA GLY A 38 2.15 4.81 -5.89
C GLY A 38 1.53 4.78 -4.50
N PHE A 39 1.95 5.71 -3.67
CA PHE A 39 1.40 5.85 -2.31
C PHE A 39 1.36 7.34 -1.96
N SER A 40 0.54 7.70 -0.97
CA SER A 40 0.41 9.07 -0.48
C SER A 40 0.97 9.25 0.93
N ILE A 41 1.08 8.17 1.71
CA ILE A 41 1.60 8.23 3.07
C ILE A 41 2.68 7.17 3.24
N LEU A 42 3.84 7.58 3.76
CA LEU A 42 4.92 6.67 4.13
C LEU A 42 4.64 6.14 5.53
N GLY A 43 4.18 4.88 5.61
CA GLY A 43 3.69 4.31 6.87
C GLY A 43 4.78 3.86 7.82
N ASP A 44 5.87 3.32 7.30
CA ASP A 44 6.90 2.71 8.16
C ASP A 44 8.35 2.98 7.75
N ALA A 45 8.56 3.75 6.68
CA ALA A 45 9.90 4.09 6.17
C ALA A 45 10.81 2.87 6.02
N GLY A 46 10.33 1.85 5.28
CA GLY A 46 11.11 0.63 5.07
C GLY A 46 11.23 -0.22 6.33
N ALA A 47 10.19 -0.20 7.16
CA ALA A 47 10.12 -0.92 8.44
C ALA A 47 11.10 -0.40 9.49
N THR A 48 11.49 0.88 9.41
CA THR A 48 12.39 1.52 10.39
C THR A 48 11.66 2.30 11.47
N PHE A 49 10.38 2.62 11.27
CA PHE A 49 9.61 3.40 12.24
C PHE A 49 9.28 2.58 13.49
N SER A 50 9.25 3.25 14.66
CA SER A 50 8.69 2.67 15.88
C SER A 50 7.17 2.49 15.71
N LYS A 51 6.56 1.70 16.59
CA LYS A 51 5.11 1.48 16.55
C LYS A 51 4.33 2.80 16.68
N GLU A 52 4.83 3.72 17.48
CA GLU A 52 4.21 5.03 17.65
C GLU A 52 4.29 5.87 16.37
N LYS A 53 5.43 5.85 15.68
CA LYS A 53 5.59 6.56 14.41
C LYS A 53 4.72 5.96 13.32
N VAL A 54 4.59 4.63 13.27
CA VAL A 54 3.71 3.95 12.33
C VAL A 54 2.26 4.37 12.59
N GLU A 55 1.83 4.31 13.83
CA GLU A 55 0.48 4.71 14.23
C GLU A 55 0.22 6.17 13.84
N ASN A 56 1.13 7.07 14.16
CA ASN A 56 0.98 8.49 13.84
C ASN A 56 0.92 8.74 12.33
N ALA A 57 1.71 8.00 11.55
CA ALA A 57 1.67 8.12 10.10
C ALA A 57 0.30 7.77 9.55
N PHE A 58 -0.28 6.66 10.01
CA PHE A 58 -1.64 6.26 9.61
C PHE A 58 -2.68 7.28 10.04
N LEU A 59 -2.54 7.83 11.24
CA LEU A 59 -3.54 8.77 11.78
C LEU A 59 -3.56 10.11 11.05
N LYS A 60 -2.57 10.39 10.23
CA LYS A 60 -2.57 11.57 9.34
C LYS A 60 -3.43 11.35 8.10
N SER A 61 -3.96 10.15 7.92
CA SER A 61 -4.73 9.82 6.72
C SER A 61 -6.01 10.60 6.61
N LYS A 62 -6.30 11.02 5.38
CA LYS A 62 -7.57 11.62 4.99
C LYS A 62 -8.26 10.67 4.01
N ASN A 63 -9.42 11.03 3.54
CA ASN A 63 -10.12 10.23 2.52
C ASN A 63 -9.26 10.04 1.28
N GLY A 64 -9.22 8.81 0.79
CA GLY A 64 -8.54 8.49 -0.46
C GLY A 64 -7.04 8.29 -0.35
N GLU A 65 -6.51 8.13 0.84
CA GLU A 65 -5.08 7.94 1.04
C GLU A 65 -4.67 6.48 0.85
N ILE A 66 -3.47 6.28 0.31
CA ILE A 66 -2.84 4.97 0.19
C ILE A 66 -1.57 4.99 1.03
N VAL A 67 -1.52 4.10 2.03
CA VAL A 67 -0.37 4.01 2.95
C VAL A 67 0.51 2.85 2.54
N ILE A 68 1.82 3.09 2.40
CA ILE A 68 2.78 2.04 2.09
C ILE A 68 3.43 1.54 3.38
N ILE A 69 3.47 0.23 3.55
CA ILE A 69 4.15 -0.43 4.67
C ILE A 69 4.90 -1.66 4.17
N HIS A 70 5.78 -2.20 5.02
CA HIS A 70 6.59 -3.37 4.70
C HIS A 70 6.22 -4.51 5.62
N MET A 71 5.88 -5.66 5.06
CA MET A 71 5.40 -6.82 5.81
C MET A 71 6.43 -7.96 5.90
N ASN A 72 7.60 -7.75 5.30
CA ASN A 72 8.65 -8.76 5.25
C ASN A 72 9.68 -8.62 6.38
N HIS A 73 9.40 -7.80 7.39
CA HIS A 73 10.26 -7.59 8.55
C HIS A 73 9.47 -7.84 9.84
N PRO A 74 9.24 -9.11 10.20
CA PRO A 74 8.43 -9.42 11.39
C PRO A 74 9.06 -8.93 12.70
N GLU A 75 10.37 -8.70 12.71
CA GLU A 75 11.10 -8.16 13.86
C GLU A 75 10.85 -6.66 14.09
N SER A 76 10.28 -5.98 13.09
CA SER A 76 10.00 -4.55 13.19
C SER A 76 8.71 -4.27 13.96
N GLN A 77 8.42 -2.99 14.19
CA GLN A 77 7.20 -2.57 14.90
C GLN A 77 6.07 -2.17 13.96
N THR A 78 6.21 -2.48 12.67
CA THR A 78 5.20 -2.15 11.66
C THR A 78 3.85 -2.79 11.98
N ALA A 79 3.84 -4.08 12.32
CA ALA A 79 2.60 -4.80 12.60
C ALA A 79 1.85 -4.21 13.81
N GLU A 80 2.56 -3.96 14.90
CA GLU A 80 1.95 -3.40 16.12
C GLU A 80 1.36 -2.01 15.86
N GLY A 81 2.13 -1.14 15.21
CA GLY A 81 1.68 0.21 14.88
C GLY A 81 0.49 0.21 13.93
N THR A 82 0.51 -0.68 12.94
CA THR A 82 -0.58 -0.81 11.97
C THR A 82 -1.87 -1.29 12.63
N ILE A 83 -1.80 -2.29 13.50
CA ILE A 83 -2.98 -2.82 14.19
C ILE A 83 -3.65 -1.73 15.03
N LYS A 84 -2.85 -0.99 15.81
CA LYS A 84 -3.37 0.12 16.62
C LYS A 84 -4.01 1.19 15.75
N ALA A 85 -3.32 1.58 14.68
CA ALA A 85 -3.80 2.61 13.78
C ALA A 85 -5.11 2.22 13.11
N ILE A 86 -5.22 0.99 12.65
CA ILE A 86 -6.44 0.50 12.00
C ILE A 86 -7.63 0.56 12.96
N LYS A 87 -7.43 0.14 14.22
CA LYS A 87 -8.48 0.21 15.24
C LYS A 87 -8.96 1.65 15.45
N GLU A 88 -8.02 2.58 15.60
CA GLU A 88 -8.36 3.99 15.80
C GLU A 88 -9.07 4.61 14.59
N LEU A 89 -8.58 4.32 13.38
CA LEU A 89 -9.20 4.84 12.16
C LEU A 89 -10.62 4.31 11.98
N LYS A 90 -10.86 3.05 12.30
CA LYS A 90 -12.21 2.47 12.25
C LYS A 90 -13.13 3.16 13.26
N GLN A 91 -12.64 3.46 14.45
CA GLN A 91 -13.42 4.19 15.46
C GLN A 91 -13.77 5.60 14.99
N LYS A 92 -12.92 6.22 14.18
CA LYS A 92 -13.17 7.54 13.60
C LYS A 92 -14.08 7.50 12.36
N GLY A 93 -14.53 6.32 11.95
CA GLY A 93 -15.45 6.17 10.83
C GLY A 93 -14.79 5.88 9.48
N PHE A 94 -13.48 5.67 9.44
CA PHE A 94 -12.80 5.31 8.19
C PHE A 94 -13.12 3.87 7.80
N ARG A 95 -13.21 3.63 6.48
CA ARG A 95 -13.33 2.30 5.91
C ARG A 95 -12.08 1.96 5.11
N PHE A 96 -11.63 0.72 5.26
CA PHE A 96 -10.55 0.18 4.45
C PHE A 96 -11.16 -0.54 3.26
N VAL A 97 -10.71 -0.20 2.05
CA VAL A 97 -11.33 -0.68 0.83
C VAL A 97 -10.31 -1.28 -0.12
N LYS A 98 -10.78 -2.08 -1.08
CA LYS A 98 -9.93 -2.58 -2.17
C LYS A 98 -9.78 -1.48 -3.22
N LEU A 99 -8.59 -1.40 -3.82
CA LEU A 99 -8.34 -0.44 -4.89
C LEU A 99 -9.31 -0.60 -6.05
N SER A 100 -9.70 -1.85 -6.34
CA SER A 100 -10.59 -2.15 -7.45
C SER A 100 -12.02 -1.62 -7.28
N ASP A 101 -12.42 -1.29 -6.05
CA ASP A 101 -13.77 -0.81 -5.76
C ASP A 101 -13.93 0.70 -6.01
N TYR A 102 -12.83 1.41 -6.23
CA TYR A 102 -12.83 2.87 -6.40
C TYR A 102 -11.95 3.31 -7.55
N LYS A 103 -12.31 4.41 -8.16
CA LYS A 103 -11.52 5.00 -9.23
C LYS A 103 -10.35 5.78 -8.66
N LEU A 104 -9.14 5.47 -9.11
CA LEU A 104 -7.92 6.18 -8.69
C LEU A 104 -7.78 7.48 -9.47
N LYS A 105 -7.29 8.48 -8.79
CA LYS A 105 -6.99 9.78 -9.41
C LYS A 105 -5.56 9.85 -9.90
#